data_c482cd92f565f0e980cd8a10a8f73f9d
#
_entry.id   c482cd92f565f0e980cd8a10a8f73f9d
#
_cell.length_a   1.000
_cell.length_b   1.000
_cell.length_c   1.000
_cell.angle_alpha   90.00
_cell.angle_beta   90.00
_cell.angle_gamma   90.00
#
_symmetry.space_group_name_H-M   'P 1'
#
loop_
_entity.id
_entity.type
_entity.pdbx_description
1 polymer ?
#
loop_
_entity_poly.entity_id
_entity_poly.type
_entity_poly.pdbx_seq_one_letter_code
_entity_poly.pdbx_strand_id
1 'polypeptide(L)'
;MLVSPFLDVGAPPLTTEQESPIDTSQQKHALKDFYASEAADLDNAAWLEAGGGARVPENPAAHYFLDRKVETALAMAAAPPEARVLEVGCSFGHQTFLLTRRFAHVTAVDLSPESIALARRRAQRWNVTNVRFEVADAEALTDFVDASFDVVMSFSTLRFCPSPERALREFRRVARPGGRLVADFPNAECPWYGPVKRSLGITPHIHDRLFRAAEAQAIVRGAGWNDVRTRHILFTSKRVPDAWLRVFRWVDRVGERLPGVRRMSGIVMASGTNDGRR
;
A
#
# COMPACT_ATOMS: atom_id res chain seq x y z
N MET A 1 20.25 -13.05 20.91
CA MET A 1 20.70 -11.79 20.28
C MET A 1 20.87 -12.07 18.80
N LEU A 2 19.81 -11.96 18.01
CA LEU A 2 19.87 -12.10 16.54
C LEU A 2 19.44 -10.75 15.96
N VAL A 3 20.44 -10.03 15.47
CA VAL A 3 20.33 -8.76 14.81
C VAL A 3 19.69 -9.01 13.45
N SER A 4 18.54 -8.37 13.21
CA SER A 4 17.85 -8.37 11.93
C SER A 4 18.71 -7.75 10.83
N PRO A 5 18.81 -8.34 9.62
CA PRO A 5 19.62 -7.81 8.51
C PRO A 5 18.91 -6.68 7.72
N PHE A 6 18.07 -5.88 8.36
CA PHE A 6 17.66 -4.60 7.78
C PHE A 6 18.69 -3.53 8.16
N LEU A 7 19.91 -3.74 7.68
CA LEU A 7 20.99 -2.78 7.78
C LEU A 7 20.69 -1.54 6.93
N ASP A 8 20.67 -0.49 7.64
CA ASP A 8 21.02 0.88 7.38
C ASP A 8 21.95 1.04 6.16
N VAL A 9 21.37 1.18 4.98
CA VAL A 9 22.11 1.74 3.85
C VAL A 9 21.95 3.24 4.00
N GLY A 10 22.99 3.88 4.56
CA GLY A 10 23.03 5.29 4.89
C GLY A 10 22.67 6.18 3.71
N ALA A 11 21.48 6.75 3.78
CA ALA A 11 21.12 7.89 2.95
C ALA A 11 21.86 9.13 3.49
N PRO A 12 22.38 10.01 2.61
CA PRO A 12 23.06 11.23 3.02
C PRO A 12 22.12 12.14 3.82
N PRO A 13 22.65 12.95 4.76
CA PRO A 13 21.82 13.83 5.59
C PRO A 13 21.13 14.88 4.71
N LEU A 14 19.83 15.03 4.91
CA LEU A 14 19.03 16.08 4.29
C LEU A 14 19.47 17.43 4.85
N THR A 15 20.20 18.20 4.06
CA THR A 15 20.40 19.64 4.27
C THR A 15 19.08 20.35 3.99
N THR A 16 18.74 21.32 4.84
CA THR A 16 17.60 22.24 4.70
C THR A 16 17.86 23.27 3.60
N GLU A 17 18.17 22.83 2.40
CA GLU A 17 18.16 23.65 1.20
C GLU A 17 16.83 23.47 0.50
N GLN A 18 16.25 24.55 0.00
CA GLN A 18 15.03 24.58 -0.81
C GLN A 18 15.18 23.53 -1.92
N GLU A 19 14.49 22.39 -1.76
CA GLU A 19 14.49 21.35 -2.75
C GLU A 19 13.92 21.93 -4.05
N SER A 20 14.77 22.04 -5.06
CA SER A 20 14.33 22.19 -6.43
C SER A 20 13.30 21.08 -6.74
N PRO A 21 12.26 21.35 -7.52
CA PRO A 21 11.27 20.33 -7.83
C PRO A 21 11.99 19.12 -8.42
N ILE A 22 12.00 18.02 -7.67
CA ILE A 22 12.65 16.78 -8.10
C ILE A 22 11.93 16.34 -9.39
N ASP A 23 12.70 16.10 -10.44
CA ASP A 23 12.16 15.60 -11.69
C ASP A 23 11.37 14.30 -11.41
N THR A 24 10.11 14.31 -11.80
CA THR A 24 9.19 13.18 -11.66
C THR A 24 9.78 11.87 -12.20
N SER A 25 10.58 11.96 -13.26
CA SER A 25 11.29 10.83 -13.85
C SER A 25 12.36 10.29 -12.92
N GLN A 26 13.16 11.16 -12.31
CA GLN A 26 14.19 10.76 -11.35
C GLN A 26 13.60 10.12 -10.10
N GLN A 27 12.47 10.65 -9.59
CA GLN A 27 11.77 10.07 -8.45
C GLN A 27 11.28 8.64 -8.75
N LYS A 28 10.69 8.42 -9.92
CA LYS A 28 10.22 7.09 -10.35
C LYS A 28 11.39 6.13 -10.57
N HIS A 29 12.52 6.62 -11.08
CA HIS A 29 13.71 5.81 -11.27
C HIS A 29 14.29 5.35 -9.93
N ALA A 30 14.50 6.25 -9.00
CA ALA A 30 14.97 5.93 -7.66
C ALA A 30 14.05 4.94 -6.92
N LEU A 31 12.74 5.05 -7.11
CA LEU A 31 11.76 4.11 -6.54
C LEU A 31 11.90 2.70 -7.17
N LYS A 32 12.09 2.61 -8.49
CA LYS A 32 12.36 1.34 -9.16
C LYS A 32 13.62 0.67 -8.64
N ASP A 33 14.71 1.41 -8.55
CA ASP A 33 16.00 0.89 -8.09
C ASP A 33 15.93 0.36 -6.65
N PHE A 34 15.22 1.11 -5.77
CA PHE A 34 14.98 0.68 -4.40
C PHE A 34 14.23 -0.66 -4.33
N TYR A 35 13.11 -0.79 -5.06
CA TYR A 35 12.33 -2.03 -5.05
C TYR A 35 13.00 -3.17 -5.83
N ALA A 36 13.83 -2.88 -6.81
CA ALA A 36 14.66 -3.88 -7.48
C ALA A 36 15.69 -4.49 -6.51
N SER A 37 16.35 -3.65 -5.70
CA SER A 37 17.26 -4.11 -4.65
C SER A 37 16.54 -4.96 -3.60
N GLU A 38 15.38 -4.49 -3.09
CA GLU A 38 14.57 -5.30 -2.15
C GLU A 38 14.13 -6.64 -2.76
N ALA A 39 13.77 -6.67 -4.04
CA ALA A 39 13.38 -7.90 -4.72
C ALA A 39 14.54 -8.89 -4.81
N ALA A 40 15.77 -8.43 -5.11
CA ALA A 40 16.96 -9.24 -5.18
C ALA A 40 17.31 -9.83 -3.82
N ASP A 41 17.25 -9.05 -2.76
CA ASP A 41 17.51 -9.50 -1.39
C ASP A 41 16.51 -10.57 -0.95
N LEU A 42 15.24 -10.39 -1.28
CA LEU A 42 14.16 -11.33 -0.95
C LEU A 42 14.21 -12.60 -1.80
N ASP A 43 14.71 -12.54 -3.03
CA ASP A 43 14.88 -13.72 -3.89
C ASP A 43 16.03 -14.61 -3.44
N ASN A 44 17.07 -14.01 -2.88
CA ASN A 44 18.24 -14.71 -2.31
C ASN A 44 17.97 -15.23 -0.89
N ALA A 45 16.90 -14.83 -0.24
CA ALA A 45 16.63 -15.23 1.13
C ALA A 45 16.16 -16.69 1.20
N ALA A 46 16.82 -17.48 2.05
CA ALA A 46 16.54 -18.90 2.31
C ALA A 46 15.09 -19.23 2.72
N TRP A 47 14.26 -18.22 3.05
CA TRP A 47 12.85 -18.44 3.35
C TRP A 47 12.00 -18.85 2.15
N LEU A 48 12.45 -18.57 0.91
CA LEU A 48 11.86 -19.17 -0.29
C LEU A 48 12.04 -20.68 -0.29
N GLU A 49 13.14 -21.17 0.27
CA GLU A 49 13.47 -22.61 0.37
C GLU A 49 12.71 -23.28 1.53
N ALA A 50 12.44 -22.56 2.60
CA ALA A 50 11.81 -23.09 3.82
C ALA A 50 10.29 -23.33 3.72
N GLY A 51 9.71 -23.37 2.51
CA GLY A 51 8.27 -23.62 2.34
C GLY A 51 7.37 -22.49 2.86
N GLY A 52 7.95 -21.31 3.00
CA GLY A 52 7.23 -20.12 3.45
C GLY A 52 6.01 -19.87 2.57
N GLY A 53 4.84 -20.18 3.09
CA GLY A 53 3.57 -19.81 2.44
C GLY A 53 3.56 -18.31 2.16
N ALA A 54 2.50 -17.79 1.53
CA ALA A 54 2.31 -16.37 1.14
C ALA A 54 2.48 -15.37 2.31
N ARG A 55 3.54 -15.52 3.09
CA ARG A 55 3.76 -14.83 4.35
C ARG A 55 4.94 -13.87 4.23
N VAL A 56 4.73 -12.66 4.72
CA VAL A 56 5.79 -11.71 5.11
C VAL A 56 6.74 -12.43 6.07
N PRO A 57 8.07 -12.14 6.04
CA PRO A 57 9.02 -12.76 6.98
C PRO A 57 8.47 -12.76 8.39
N GLU A 58 8.81 -13.78 9.16
CA GLU A 58 8.33 -14.20 10.49
C GLU A 58 8.11 -13.10 11.55
N ASN A 59 7.36 -12.06 11.19
CA ASN A 59 6.97 -10.99 12.10
C ASN A 59 5.43 -10.93 12.19
N PRO A 60 4.84 -11.49 13.25
CA PRO A 60 3.39 -11.48 13.49
C PRO A 60 2.76 -10.08 13.46
N ALA A 61 3.50 -9.04 13.87
CA ALA A 61 3.01 -7.67 13.81
C ALA A 61 2.91 -7.15 12.37
N ALA A 62 3.87 -7.54 11.49
CA ALA A 62 3.81 -7.19 10.08
C ALA A 62 2.63 -7.90 9.38
N HIS A 63 2.40 -9.19 9.69
CA HIS A 63 1.22 -9.91 9.20
C HIS A 63 -0.07 -9.24 9.64
N TYR A 64 -0.22 -8.99 10.93
CA TYR A 64 -1.40 -8.32 11.46
C TYR A 64 -1.63 -6.96 10.78
N PHE A 65 -0.56 -6.18 10.58
CA PHE A 65 -0.64 -4.87 9.93
C PHE A 65 -1.17 -4.96 8.50
N LEU A 66 -0.68 -5.90 7.71
CA LEU A 66 -1.08 -6.10 6.31
C LEU A 66 -2.50 -6.69 6.22
N ASP A 67 -2.79 -7.72 7.02
CA ASP A 67 -4.12 -8.36 7.09
C ASP A 67 -5.18 -7.33 7.46
N ARG A 68 -4.92 -6.49 8.47
CA ARG A 68 -5.86 -5.46 8.94
C ARG A 68 -6.20 -4.44 7.86
N LYS A 69 -5.22 -4.06 7.02
CA LYS A 69 -5.45 -3.18 5.87
C LYS A 69 -6.36 -3.83 4.84
N VAL A 70 -6.05 -5.08 4.45
CA VAL A 70 -6.85 -5.82 3.48
C VAL A 70 -8.26 -6.10 4.00
N GLU A 71 -8.42 -6.57 5.24
CA GLU A 71 -9.75 -6.75 5.87
C GLU A 71 -10.59 -5.47 5.83
N THR A 72 -9.96 -4.33 6.18
CA THR A 72 -10.65 -3.04 6.14
C THR A 72 -11.03 -2.66 4.70
N ALA A 73 -10.12 -2.88 3.74
CA ALA A 73 -10.38 -2.57 2.34
C ALA A 73 -11.52 -3.44 1.79
N LEU A 74 -11.54 -4.74 2.11
CA LEU A 74 -12.63 -5.65 1.72
C LEU A 74 -13.98 -5.20 2.28
N ALA A 75 -14.01 -4.78 3.56
CA ALA A 75 -15.23 -4.27 4.19
C ALA A 75 -15.70 -2.95 3.58
N MET A 76 -14.77 -2.06 3.16
CA MET A 76 -15.11 -0.78 2.51
C MET A 76 -15.51 -0.96 1.05
N ALA A 77 -14.90 -1.88 0.32
CA ALA A 77 -15.25 -2.21 -1.05
C ALA A 77 -16.63 -2.89 -1.13
N ALA A 78 -16.96 -3.76 -0.19
CA ALA A 78 -18.20 -4.51 -0.12
C ALA A 78 -18.57 -5.16 -1.47
N ALA A 79 -17.57 -5.72 -2.17
CA ALA A 79 -17.71 -6.31 -3.48
C ALA A 79 -17.90 -7.83 -3.41
N PRO A 80 -18.64 -8.43 -4.37
CA PRO A 80 -18.83 -9.88 -4.43
C PRO A 80 -17.55 -10.60 -4.87
N PRO A 81 -17.44 -11.93 -4.62
CA PRO A 81 -16.25 -12.71 -4.98
C PRO A 81 -15.90 -12.72 -6.47
N GLU A 82 -16.87 -12.55 -7.33
CA GLU A 82 -16.72 -12.52 -8.79
C GLU A 82 -16.23 -11.17 -9.32
N ALA A 83 -16.12 -10.16 -8.46
CA ALA A 83 -15.64 -8.84 -8.84
C ALA A 83 -14.24 -8.91 -9.45
N ARG A 84 -14.04 -8.18 -10.53
CA ARG A 84 -12.73 -7.96 -11.16
C ARG A 84 -11.98 -6.89 -10.39
N VAL A 85 -10.90 -7.27 -9.74
CA VAL A 85 -10.13 -6.39 -8.86
C VAL A 85 -8.81 -6.01 -9.51
N LEU A 86 -8.48 -4.71 -9.49
CA LEU A 86 -7.14 -4.20 -9.78
C LEU A 86 -6.48 -3.76 -8.48
N GLU A 87 -5.32 -4.32 -8.17
CA GLU A 87 -4.42 -3.79 -7.15
C GLU A 87 -3.30 -3.00 -7.82
N VAL A 88 -3.13 -1.73 -7.42
CA VAL A 88 -2.08 -0.84 -7.95
C VAL A 88 -1.00 -0.62 -6.90
N GLY A 89 0.25 -0.95 -7.26
CA GLY A 89 1.41 -0.93 -6.37
C GLY A 89 1.49 -2.19 -5.52
N CYS A 90 1.42 -3.35 -6.18
CA CYS A 90 1.37 -4.64 -5.49
C CYS A 90 2.72 -5.10 -4.94
N SER A 91 3.85 -4.47 -5.33
CA SER A 91 5.19 -4.91 -4.96
C SER A 91 5.36 -6.42 -5.21
N PHE A 92 5.82 -7.18 -4.23
CA PHE A 92 6.02 -8.62 -4.30
C PHE A 92 4.76 -9.46 -4.07
N GLY A 93 3.56 -8.85 -4.13
CA GLY A 93 2.27 -9.53 -4.07
C GLY A 93 1.75 -9.84 -2.67
N HIS A 94 2.26 -9.21 -1.60
CA HIS A 94 1.82 -9.55 -0.23
C HIS A 94 0.32 -9.39 0.00
N GLN A 95 -0.26 -8.23 -0.34
CA GLN A 95 -1.69 -8.01 -0.22
C GLN A 95 -2.45 -8.71 -1.33
N THR A 96 -1.85 -8.81 -2.53
CA THR A 96 -2.44 -9.52 -3.68
C THR A 96 -2.86 -10.94 -3.31
N PHE A 97 -1.98 -11.71 -2.64
CA PHE A 97 -2.29 -13.08 -2.23
C PHE A 97 -3.40 -13.18 -1.18
N LEU A 98 -3.64 -12.13 -0.40
CA LEU A 98 -4.82 -12.06 0.46
C LEU A 98 -6.09 -11.76 -0.35
N LEU A 99 -6.00 -10.91 -1.38
CA LEU A 99 -7.12 -10.60 -2.28
C LEU A 99 -7.52 -11.83 -3.09
N THR A 100 -6.57 -12.65 -3.56
CA THR A 100 -6.87 -13.88 -4.32
C THR A 100 -7.66 -14.93 -3.54
N ARG A 101 -7.63 -14.86 -2.21
CA ARG A 101 -8.49 -15.72 -1.35
C ARG A 101 -9.94 -15.29 -1.33
N ARG A 102 -10.22 -14.05 -1.75
CA ARG A 102 -11.54 -13.42 -1.67
C ARG A 102 -12.18 -13.22 -3.03
N PHE A 103 -11.37 -12.98 -4.07
CA PHE A 103 -11.84 -12.67 -5.41
C PHE A 103 -11.37 -13.70 -6.44
N ALA A 104 -12.24 -14.00 -7.38
CA ALA A 104 -11.96 -14.95 -8.46
C ALA A 104 -11.00 -14.36 -9.52
N HIS A 105 -10.97 -13.04 -9.67
CA HIS A 105 -10.20 -12.36 -10.71
C HIS A 105 -9.43 -11.16 -10.14
N VAL A 106 -8.14 -11.33 -9.92
CA VAL A 106 -7.24 -10.27 -9.43
C VAL A 106 -6.23 -9.93 -10.52
N THR A 107 -6.12 -8.65 -10.86
CA THR A 107 -5.00 -8.09 -11.59
C THR A 107 -4.20 -7.24 -10.63
N ALA A 108 -2.87 -7.39 -10.64
CA ALA A 108 -1.99 -6.68 -9.74
C ALA A 108 -0.85 -6.05 -10.54
N VAL A 109 -0.61 -4.75 -10.32
CA VAL A 109 0.41 -4.01 -11.07
C VAL A 109 1.39 -3.32 -10.14
N ASP A 110 2.63 -3.21 -10.61
CA ASP A 110 3.69 -2.44 -9.95
C ASP A 110 4.61 -1.79 -10.98
N LEU A 111 5.28 -0.72 -10.58
CA LEU A 111 6.22 0.01 -11.43
C LEU A 111 7.53 -0.77 -11.64
N SER A 112 7.93 -1.65 -10.70
CA SER A 112 9.17 -2.42 -10.74
C SER A 112 8.97 -3.78 -11.44
N PRO A 113 9.67 -4.01 -12.58
CA PRO A 113 9.67 -5.31 -13.25
C PRO A 113 10.20 -6.45 -12.36
N GLU A 114 11.18 -6.16 -11.49
CA GLU A 114 11.79 -7.12 -10.58
C GLU A 114 10.79 -7.57 -9.51
N SER A 115 10.04 -6.61 -8.95
CA SER A 115 8.95 -6.90 -8.01
C SER A 115 7.89 -7.80 -8.66
N ILE A 116 7.48 -7.49 -9.88
CA ILE A 116 6.51 -8.29 -10.63
C ILE A 116 7.06 -9.69 -10.95
N ALA A 117 8.33 -9.79 -11.34
CA ALA A 117 8.96 -11.08 -11.60
C ALA A 117 8.95 -11.96 -10.33
N LEU A 118 9.29 -11.39 -9.17
CA LEU A 118 9.24 -12.10 -7.90
C LEU A 118 7.80 -12.49 -7.51
N ALA A 119 6.82 -11.59 -7.69
CA ALA A 119 5.41 -11.89 -7.43
C ALA A 119 4.89 -13.07 -8.31
N ARG A 120 5.27 -13.09 -9.59
CA ARG A 120 4.94 -14.19 -10.50
C ARG A 120 5.55 -15.52 -10.07
N ARG A 121 6.84 -15.55 -9.68
CA ARG A 121 7.50 -16.76 -9.14
C ARG A 121 6.79 -17.28 -7.90
N ARG A 122 6.37 -16.39 -7.01
CA ARG A 122 5.60 -16.75 -5.80
C ARG A 122 4.23 -17.33 -6.15
N ALA A 123 3.51 -16.73 -7.10
CA ALA A 123 2.22 -17.25 -7.55
C ALA A 123 2.35 -18.66 -8.13
N GLN A 124 3.36 -18.91 -8.95
CA GLN A 124 3.66 -20.25 -9.49
C GLN A 124 3.98 -21.24 -8.36
N ARG A 125 4.87 -20.88 -7.44
CA ARG A 125 5.27 -21.73 -6.32
C ARG A 125 4.11 -22.12 -5.41
N TRP A 126 3.17 -21.20 -5.18
CA TRP A 126 2.02 -21.42 -4.32
C TRP A 126 0.76 -21.87 -5.06
N ASN A 127 0.92 -22.16 -6.36
CA ASN A 127 -0.17 -22.58 -7.24
C ASN A 127 -1.40 -21.62 -7.20
N VAL A 128 -1.14 -20.30 -7.15
CA VAL A 128 -2.18 -19.28 -7.21
C VAL A 128 -2.42 -18.92 -8.68
N THR A 129 -3.59 -19.30 -9.20
CA THR A 129 -3.92 -19.22 -10.63
C THR A 129 -4.91 -18.09 -10.97
N ASN A 130 -5.55 -17.49 -9.98
CA ASN A 130 -6.56 -16.45 -10.16
C ASN A 130 -5.99 -15.02 -10.05
N VAL A 131 -4.70 -14.87 -10.37
CA VAL A 131 -4.01 -13.58 -10.38
C VAL A 131 -3.20 -13.37 -11.65
N ARG A 132 -3.24 -12.14 -12.17
CA ARG A 132 -2.38 -11.64 -13.25
C ARG A 132 -1.50 -10.51 -12.73
N PHE A 133 -0.18 -10.65 -12.87
CA PHE A 133 0.79 -9.62 -12.48
C PHE A 133 1.35 -8.91 -13.70
N GLU A 134 1.35 -7.56 -13.73
CA GLU A 134 1.84 -6.75 -14.84
C GLU A 134 2.66 -5.57 -14.37
N VAL A 135 3.58 -5.12 -15.21
CA VAL A 135 4.35 -3.90 -14.95
C VAL A 135 3.52 -2.73 -15.47
N ALA A 136 3.21 -1.77 -14.58
CA ALA A 136 2.50 -0.56 -14.98
C ALA A 136 2.81 0.61 -14.02
N ASP A 137 2.69 1.81 -14.56
CA ASP A 137 2.78 3.05 -13.79
C ASP A 137 1.39 3.43 -13.24
N ALA A 138 1.29 3.62 -11.92
CA ALA A 138 0.05 4.05 -11.26
C ALA A 138 -0.55 5.33 -11.85
N GLU A 139 0.31 6.23 -12.37
CA GLU A 139 -0.09 7.50 -12.97
C GLU A 139 -0.39 7.41 -14.47
N ALA A 140 -0.19 6.23 -15.10
CA ALA A 140 -0.40 6.00 -16.51
C ALA A 140 -0.71 4.52 -16.77
N LEU A 141 -1.92 4.08 -16.45
CA LEU A 141 -2.41 2.72 -16.66
C LEU A 141 -2.83 2.49 -18.13
N THR A 142 -1.96 2.86 -19.08
CA THR A 142 -2.27 2.94 -20.53
C THR A 142 -2.66 1.62 -21.15
N ASP A 143 -2.16 0.50 -20.61
CA ASP A 143 -2.44 -0.84 -21.12
C ASP A 143 -3.81 -1.39 -20.66
N PHE A 144 -4.51 -0.63 -19.80
CA PHE A 144 -5.81 -1.01 -19.28
C PHE A 144 -6.93 -0.22 -19.93
N VAL A 145 -7.92 -0.93 -20.44
CA VAL A 145 -9.12 -0.36 -21.05
C VAL A 145 -9.97 0.34 -19.98
N ASP A 146 -10.63 1.42 -20.38
CA ASP A 146 -11.59 2.14 -19.52
C ASP A 146 -12.68 1.20 -18.99
N ALA A 147 -13.14 1.44 -17.79
CA ALA A 147 -14.25 0.72 -17.18
C ALA A 147 -14.09 -0.81 -17.10
N SER A 148 -12.84 -1.30 -16.90
CA SER A 148 -12.49 -2.72 -16.88
C SER A 148 -12.66 -3.41 -15.54
N PHE A 149 -12.65 -2.65 -14.43
CA PHE A 149 -12.59 -3.21 -13.08
C PHE A 149 -13.78 -2.79 -12.23
N ASP A 150 -14.24 -3.72 -11.39
CA ASP A 150 -15.28 -3.49 -10.39
C ASP A 150 -14.75 -2.76 -9.16
N VAL A 151 -13.50 -3.10 -8.79
CA VAL A 151 -12.81 -2.53 -7.63
C VAL A 151 -11.37 -2.20 -7.99
N VAL A 152 -10.91 -1.01 -7.62
CA VAL A 152 -9.50 -0.63 -7.66
C VAL A 152 -9.02 -0.46 -6.23
N MET A 153 -7.96 -1.17 -5.87
CA MET A 153 -7.32 -1.09 -4.55
C MET A 153 -5.87 -0.63 -4.67
N SER A 154 -5.41 0.14 -3.69
CA SER A 154 -4.01 0.58 -3.65
C SER A 154 -3.54 0.68 -2.21
N PHE A 155 -2.44 -0.02 -1.90
CA PHE A 155 -1.90 -0.08 -0.55
C PHE A 155 -0.48 0.46 -0.50
N SER A 156 -0.28 1.51 0.30
CA SER A 156 1.02 2.18 0.53
C SER A 156 1.71 2.73 -0.72
N THR A 157 0.99 2.94 -1.82
CA THR A 157 1.54 3.33 -3.13
C THR A 157 1.44 4.83 -3.37
N LEU A 158 0.27 5.43 -3.11
CA LEU A 158 0.01 6.84 -3.40
C LEU A 158 0.96 7.81 -2.71
N ARG A 159 1.57 7.39 -1.60
CA ARG A 159 2.58 8.15 -0.87
C ARG A 159 3.88 8.36 -1.66
N PHE A 160 4.16 7.50 -2.62
CA PHE A 160 5.35 7.52 -3.46
C PHE A 160 5.07 8.09 -4.86
N CYS A 161 3.80 8.29 -5.21
CA CYS A 161 3.44 8.87 -6.50
C CYS A 161 3.81 10.36 -6.54
N PRO A 162 4.54 10.84 -7.55
CA PRO A 162 4.74 12.27 -7.79
C PRO A 162 3.44 13.06 -7.85
N SER A 163 2.39 12.49 -8.47
CA SER A 163 1.05 13.05 -8.51
C SER A 163 -0.01 12.00 -8.12
N PRO A 164 -0.32 11.87 -6.81
CA PRO A 164 -1.39 10.98 -6.35
C PRO A 164 -2.73 11.28 -7.02
N GLU A 165 -2.98 12.55 -7.35
CA GLU A 165 -4.19 12.98 -8.04
C GLU A 165 -4.28 12.41 -9.46
N ARG A 166 -3.15 12.31 -10.17
CA ARG A 166 -3.09 11.70 -11.49
C ARG A 166 -3.31 10.20 -11.41
N ALA A 167 -2.67 9.54 -10.45
CA ALA A 167 -2.91 8.11 -10.20
C ALA A 167 -4.38 7.83 -9.89
N LEU A 168 -5.01 8.63 -9.03
CA LEU A 168 -6.42 8.47 -8.67
C LEU A 168 -7.37 8.72 -9.85
N ARG A 169 -7.02 9.60 -10.79
CA ARG A 169 -7.78 9.76 -12.06
C ARG A 169 -7.65 8.55 -12.96
N GLU A 170 -6.46 7.95 -13.09
CA GLU A 170 -6.26 6.70 -13.83
C GLU A 170 -7.03 5.54 -13.18
N PHE A 171 -7.02 5.44 -11.84
CA PHE A 171 -7.82 4.45 -11.11
C PHE A 171 -9.32 4.62 -11.42
N ARG A 172 -9.80 5.89 -11.51
CA ARG A 172 -11.18 6.16 -11.87
C ARG A 172 -11.49 5.81 -13.31
N ARG A 173 -10.58 6.08 -14.25
CA ARG A 173 -10.74 5.74 -15.67
C ARG A 173 -10.94 4.23 -15.87
N VAL A 174 -10.09 3.42 -15.21
CA VAL A 174 -10.16 1.96 -15.34
C VAL A 174 -11.28 1.32 -14.53
N ALA A 175 -11.83 2.01 -13.54
CA ALA A 175 -12.99 1.55 -12.78
C ALA A 175 -14.28 1.77 -13.58
N ARG A 176 -15.14 0.76 -13.65
CA ARG A 176 -16.45 0.87 -14.32
C ARG A 176 -17.40 1.88 -13.61
N PRO A 177 -18.43 2.38 -14.27
CA PRO A 177 -19.52 3.05 -13.59
C PRO A 177 -20.09 2.17 -12.46
N GLY A 178 -20.25 2.74 -11.27
CA GLY A 178 -20.57 1.99 -10.04
C GLY A 178 -19.39 1.26 -9.40
N GLY A 179 -18.22 1.26 -10.03
CA GLY A 179 -17.00 0.65 -9.49
C GLY A 179 -16.48 1.41 -8.26
N ARG A 180 -15.69 0.70 -7.45
CA ARG A 180 -15.22 1.21 -6.16
C ARG A 180 -13.71 1.39 -6.11
N LEU A 181 -13.29 2.45 -5.42
CA LEU A 181 -11.91 2.68 -4.98
C LEU A 181 -11.79 2.32 -3.50
N VAL A 182 -10.68 1.68 -3.13
CA VAL A 182 -10.17 1.70 -1.76
C VAL A 182 -8.66 1.92 -1.79
N ALA A 183 -8.19 2.98 -1.15
CA ALA A 183 -6.77 3.29 -1.06
C ALA A 183 -6.39 3.68 0.37
N ASP A 184 -5.14 3.45 0.75
CA ASP A 184 -4.62 3.88 2.03
C ASP A 184 -3.61 5.02 1.91
N PHE A 185 -3.57 5.82 2.96
CA PHE A 185 -2.70 6.97 3.10
C PHE A 185 -2.04 6.92 4.48
N PRO A 186 -0.71 7.07 4.58
CA PRO A 186 -0.06 7.20 5.88
C PRO A 186 -0.48 8.53 6.52
N ASN A 187 -0.90 8.45 7.78
CA ASN A 187 -1.53 9.56 8.46
C ASN A 187 -0.50 10.56 9.03
N ALA A 188 -0.57 11.81 8.59
CA ALA A 188 0.29 12.90 9.08
C ALA A 188 0.04 13.25 10.57
N GLU A 189 -1.16 12.94 11.09
CA GLU A 189 -1.52 13.20 12.49
C GLU A 189 -1.07 12.07 13.44
N CYS A 190 -0.48 11.00 12.89
CA CYS A 190 0.07 9.90 13.68
C CYS A 190 1.36 10.34 14.38
N PRO A 191 1.40 10.32 15.73
CA PRO A 191 2.58 10.80 16.48
C PRO A 191 3.85 9.96 16.22
N TRP A 192 3.68 8.71 15.76
CA TRP A 192 4.80 7.82 15.48
C TRP A 192 5.51 8.15 14.16
N TYR A 193 4.85 8.81 13.20
CA TYR A 193 5.43 9.10 11.88
C TYR A 193 6.28 10.37 11.83
N GLY A 194 6.02 11.35 12.64
CA GLY A 194 6.74 12.62 12.62
C GLY A 194 7.79 12.75 13.73
N PRO A 195 7.39 13.20 14.94
CA PRO A 195 8.33 13.56 16.01
C PRO A 195 9.15 12.37 16.51
N VAL A 196 8.52 11.19 16.67
CA VAL A 196 9.20 10.01 17.22
C VAL A 196 10.21 9.43 16.23
N LYS A 197 9.89 9.36 14.94
CA LYS A 197 10.89 8.92 13.93
C LYS A 197 12.10 9.85 13.91
N ARG A 198 11.86 11.17 13.96
CA ARG A 198 12.92 12.18 13.96
C ARG A 198 13.81 12.10 15.19
N SER A 199 13.21 11.90 16.38
CA SER A 199 13.95 11.74 17.63
C SER A 199 14.75 10.43 17.71
N LEU A 200 14.35 9.40 16.98
CA LEU A 200 15.04 8.11 16.91
C LEU A 200 16.03 8.02 15.73
N GLY A 201 16.27 9.11 14.99
CA GLY A 201 17.17 9.12 13.84
C GLY A 201 16.73 8.21 12.68
N ILE A 202 15.45 7.84 12.64
CA ILE A 202 14.92 7.01 11.55
C ILE A 202 14.66 7.91 10.36
N THR A 203 15.53 7.82 9.35
CA THR A 203 15.37 8.52 8.07
C THR A 203 14.08 8.10 7.37
N PRO A 204 13.31 9.06 6.81
CA PRO A 204 12.18 8.73 5.95
C PRO A 204 12.66 7.94 4.73
N HIS A 205 11.87 6.96 4.29
CA HIS A 205 12.08 6.37 2.97
C HIS A 205 11.95 7.45 1.89
N ILE A 206 12.57 7.20 0.74
CA ILE A 206 12.58 8.06 -0.44
C ILE A 206 11.16 8.63 -0.69
N HIS A 207 11.03 9.97 -0.66
CA HIS A 207 9.81 10.71 -1.00
C HIS A 207 8.51 10.26 -0.32
N ASP A 208 8.56 9.98 0.97
CA ASP A 208 7.45 9.50 1.76
C ASP A 208 6.48 10.62 2.18
N ARG A 209 5.44 10.86 1.38
CA ARG A 209 4.40 11.84 1.70
C ARG A 209 3.42 11.31 2.75
N LEU A 210 3.16 12.14 3.77
CA LEU A 210 2.12 11.89 4.77
C LEU A 210 0.89 12.74 4.46
N PHE A 211 -0.30 12.24 4.79
CA PHE A 211 -1.56 12.90 4.45
C PHE A 211 -2.43 13.08 5.69
N ARG A 212 -3.08 14.24 5.80
CA ARG A 212 -4.20 14.38 6.73
C ARG A 212 -5.45 13.73 6.12
N ALA A 213 -6.36 13.24 6.95
CA ALA A 213 -7.59 12.60 6.47
C ALA A 213 -8.42 13.52 5.56
N ALA A 214 -8.50 14.82 5.88
CA ALA A 214 -9.17 15.81 5.04
C ALA A 214 -8.49 15.99 3.68
N GLU A 215 -7.17 15.97 3.63
CA GLU A 215 -6.38 16.04 2.40
C GLU A 215 -6.60 14.79 1.54
N ALA A 216 -6.47 13.60 2.14
CA ALA A 216 -6.75 12.33 1.44
C ALA A 216 -8.17 12.33 0.84
N GLN A 217 -9.17 12.81 1.59
CA GLN A 217 -10.53 12.94 1.10
C GLN A 217 -10.65 13.96 -0.03
N ALA A 218 -9.95 15.09 0.05
CA ALA A 218 -9.98 16.14 -0.96
C ALA A 218 -9.37 15.68 -2.28
N ILE A 219 -8.21 15.02 -2.26
CA ILE A 219 -7.57 14.52 -3.49
C ILE A 219 -8.37 13.40 -4.16
N VAL A 220 -8.99 12.51 -3.38
CA VAL A 220 -9.87 11.46 -3.92
C VAL A 220 -11.10 12.09 -4.59
N ARG A 221 -11.74 13.08 -3.95
CA ARG A 221 -12.86 13.83 -4.57
C ARG A 221 -12.41 14.62 -5.79
N GLY A 222 -11.27 15.30 -5.71
CA GLY A 222 -10.69 16.07 -6.82
C GLY A 222 -10.35 15.23 -8.04
N ALA A 223 -10.10 13.92 -7.85
CA ALA A 223 -9.95 12.96 -8.92
C ALA A 223 -11.29 12.43 -9.50
N GLY A 224 -12.41 12.95 -9.03
CA GLY A 224 -13.76 12.64 -9.55
C GLY A 224 -14.46 11.47 -8.87
N TRP A 225 -13.94 10.96 -7.75
CA TRP A 225 -14.61 9.92 -6.98
C TRP A 225 -15.72 10.50 -6.10
N ASN A 226 -16.87 9.84 -6.03
CA ASN A 226 -18.05 10.24 -5.27
C ASN A 226 -18.19 9.38 -3.99
N ASP A 227 -19.08 9.77 -3.10
CA ASP A 227 -19.36 9.09 -1.82
C ASP A 227 -18.09 8.79 -1.02
N VAL A 228 -17.13 9.72 -1.05
CA VAL A 228 -15.81 9.51 -0.45
C VAL A 228 -15.94 9.45 1.05
N ARG A 229 -15.53 8.29 1.61
CA ARG A 229 -15.49 8.00 3.04
C ARG A 229 -14.09 7.70 3.48
N THR A 230 -13.73 8.11 4.69
CA THR A 230 -12.44 7.79 5.30
C THR A 230 -12.62 7.01 6.59
N ARG A 231 -11.67 6.12 6.85
CA ARG A 231 -11.60 5.34 8.08
C ARG A 231 -10.16 5.33 8.59
N HIS A 232 -10.01 5.66 9.86
CA HIS A 232 -8.74 5.60 10.57
C HIS A 232 -8.51 4.19 11.12
N ILE A 233 -7.33 3.62 10.88
CA ILE A 233 -6.96 2.29 11.35
C ILE A 233 -5.50 2.23 11.79
N LEU A 234 -5.18 1.24 12.62
CA LEU A 234 -3.83 0.86 13.00
C LEU A 234 -3.06 1.89 13.82
N PHE A 235 -2.97 1.66 15.10
CA PHE A 235 -1.95 2.21 16.00
C PHE A 235 -0.72 1.30 16.04
N THR A 236 -0.89 0.03 15.63
CA THR A 236 0.16 -0.98 15.57
C THR A 236 1.13 -0.66 14.43
N SER A 237 2.43 -0.80 14.71
CA SER A 237 3.50 -0.75 13.70
C SER A 237 3.93 -2.17 13.32
N LYS A 238 4.47 -2.34 12.12
CA LYS A 238 5.11 -3.60 11.67
C LYS A 238 6.29 -4.02 12.56
N ARG A 239 6.81 -3.13 13.39
CA ARG A 239 7.98 -3.34 14.27
C ARG A 239 7.63 -3.62 15.72
N VAL A 240 6.36 -3.77 16.05
CA VAL A 240 5.94 -4.11 17.42
C VAL A 240 6.45 -5.51 17.78
N PRO A 241 7.15 -5.67 18.91
CA PRO A 241 7.57 -6.99 19.37
C PRO A 241 6.37 -7.91 19.64
N ASP A 242 6.51 -9.20 19.36
CA ASP A 242 5.44 -10.19 19.46
C ASP A 242 4.78 -10.23 20.82
N ALA A 243 5.56 -10.06 21.90
CA ALA A 243 5.05 -10.02 23.28
C ALA A 243 4.00 -8.91 23.49
N TRP A 244 4.10 -7.81 22.74
CA TRP A 244 3.20 -6.66 22.84
C TRP A 244 2.07 -6.67 21.82
N LEU A 245 2.11 -7.56 20.84
CA LEU A 245 1.12 -7.57 19.74
C LEU A 245 -0.31 -7.71 20.25
N ARG A 246 -0.56 -8.52 21.30
CA ARG A 246 -1.90 -8.66 21.91
C ARG A 246 -2.43 -7.33 22.43
N VAL A 247 -1.57 -6.55 23.09
CA VAL A 247 -1.91 -5.23 23.64
C VAL A 247 -2.21 -4.25 22.49
N PHE A 248 -1.35 -4.20 21.48
CA PHE A 248 -1.54 -3.32 20.35
C PHE A 248 -2.79 -3.66 19.52
N ARG A 249 -3.11 -4.92 19.34
CA ARG A 249 -4.40 -5.36 18.73
C ARG A 249 -5.61 -4.89 19.53
N TRP A 250 -5.51 -4.86 20.85
CA TRP A 250 -6.56 -4.29 21.70
C TRP A 250 -6.60 -2.76 21.55
N VAL A 251 -5.46 -2.07 21.53
CA VAL A 251 -5.36 -0.63 21.28
C VAL A 251 -5.98 -0.27 19.93
N ASP A 252 -5.70 -1.01 18.87
CA ASP A 252 -6.32 -0.80 17.55
C ASP A 252 -7.84 -0.90 17.64
N ARG A 253 -8.35 -1.97 18.28
CA ARG A 253 -9.80 -2.22 18.40
C ARG A 253 -10.53 -1.11 19.17
N VAL A 254 -9.94 -0.60 20.23
CA VAL A 254 -10.52 0.44 21.08
C VAL A 254 -10.28 1.82 20.48
N GLY A 255 -9.04 2.13 20.11
CA GLY A 255 -8.61 3.44 19.62
C GLY A 255 -9.31 3.83 18.31
N GLU A 256 -9.52 2.88 17.40
CA GLU A 256 -10.25 3.11 16.14
C GLU A 256 -11.72 3.53 16.35
N ARG A 257 -12.32 3.18 17.52
CA ARG A 257 -13.71 3.51 17.88
C ARG A 257 -13.86 4.84 18.59
N LEU A 258 -12.80 5.34 19.22
CA LEU A 258 -12.84 6.57 20.01
C LEU A 258 -12.65 7.79 19.10
N PRO A 259 -13.63 8.71 18.98
CA PRO A 259 -13.62 9.79 17.99
C PRO A 259 -12.38 10.69 17.98
N GLY A 260 -11.84 11.07 19.14
CA GLY A 260 -10.63 11.88 19.25
C GLY A 260 -9.36 11.06 18.97
N VAL A 261 -9.27 9.89 19.58
CA VAL A 261 -8.08 9.03 19.56
C VAL A 261 -7.82 8.46 18.15
N ARG A 262 -8.86 8.05 17.43
CA ARG A 262 -8.71 7.46 16.08
C ARG A 262 -7.91 8.32 15.12
N ARG A 263 -7.93 9.67 15.27
CA ARG A 263 -7.16 10.59 14.43
C ARG A 263 -5.64 10.37 14.54
N MET A 264 -5.19 9.77 15.62
CA MET A 264 -3.77 9.47 15.87
C MET A 264 -3.35 8.11 15.30
N SER A 265 -4.23 7.38 14.61
CA SER A 265 -3.88 6.10 13.98
C SER A 265 -2.85 6.28 12.86
N GLY A 266 -2.14 5.20 12.51
CA GLY A 266 -1.07 5.23 11.51
C GLY A 266 -1.56 5.38 10.07
N ILE A 267 -2.78 4.93 9.78
CA ILE A 267 -3.29 4.83 8.41
C ILE A 267 -4.69 5.45 8.31
N VAL A 268 -4.91 6.21 7.25
CA VAL A 268 -6.21 6.64 6.76
C VAL A 268 -6.57 5.80 5.53
N MET A 269 -7.58 4.98 5.62
CA MET A 269 -8.19 4.32 4.46
C MET A 269 -9.23 5.26 3.86
N ALA A 270 -9.21 5.42 2.54
CA ALA A 270 -10.26 6.16 1.81
C ALA A 270 -10.95 5.24 0.81
N SER A 271 -12.25 5.37 0.68
CA SER A 271 -13.03 4.72 -0.39
C SER A 271 -13.85 5.73 -1.15
N GLY A 272 -14.14 5.43 -2.41
CA GLY A 272 -14.99 6.23 -3.28
C GLY A 272 -15.74 5.37 -4.29
N THR A 273 -16.74 5.94 -4.93
CA THR A 273 -17.54 5.29 -5.99
C THR A 273 -17.37 6.07 -7.29
N ASN A 274 -17.20 5.38 -8.41
CA ASN A 274 -17.22 5.98 -9.74
C ASN A 274 -18.69 6.09 -10.21
N ASP A 275 -19.28 7.27 -10.24
CA ASP A 275 -20.66 7.48 -10.67
C ASP A 275 -20.87 7.48 -12.20
N GLY A 276 -19.77 7.31 -12.97
CA GLY A 276 -19.78 7.31 -14.42
C GLY A 276 -19.94 8.70 -15.06
N ARG A 277 -20.06 9.77 -14.28
CA ARG A 277 -20.14 11.15 -14.82
C ARG A 277 -18.73 11.59 -15.25
N ARG A 278 -18.62 12.10 -16.47
CA ARG A 278 -17.37 12.68 -17.01
C ARG A 278 -17.15 14.11 -16.53
#